data_38d5d88755c3541af1e264fcec144795
#
_entry.id   38d5d88755c3541af1e264fcec144795
#
_cell.length_a   1.000
_cell.length_b   1.000
_cell.length_c   1.000
_cell.angle_alpha   90.00
_cell.angle_beta   90.00
_cell.angle_gamma   90.00
#
_symmetry.space_group_name_H-M   'P 1'
#
loop_
_entity.id
_entity.type
_entity.pdbx_description
1 polymer ?
#
loop_
_entity_poly.entity_id
_entity_poly.type
_entity_poly.pdbx_seq_one_letter_code
_entity_poly.pdbx_strand_id
1 'polypeptide(L)'
;RLLVAEAHYTTLFHWFLGLFGWRPTISAAMRYPSQFSKQVQRFAELSRLYTEAYSQVRGLEVFISHDDICMSNGPVFSPKWYRKNIFPGYRWIWEPLKEKEIPVILCSDGQVTPIVDDVFSAGADGFIFEPYVDLQWMVDRWGGKKILIGNADTRILTGGTPRESAQEAERCIRICGHLPGYFLNAGGQLPHTIPWENLKAYLDTCKKLRRAQARA
;
A
#
# COMPACT_ATOMS: atom_id res chain seq x y z
N ARG A 1 -10.29 -20.14 -7.18
CA ARG A 1 -8.84 -19.98 -7.36
C ARG A 1 -8.30 -19.13 -6.23
N LEU A 2 -7.17 -19.53 -5.64
CA LEU A 2 -6.44 -18.69 -4.69
C LEU A 2 -5.46 -17.82 -5.46
N LEU A 3 -5.38 -16.53 -5.11
CA LEU A 3 -4.37 -15.62 -5.61
C LEU A 3 -3.06 -15.90 -4.85
N VAL A 4 -1.98 -16.12 -5.57
CA VAL A 4 -0.65 -16.26 -4.98
C VAL A 4 0.04 -14.89 -5.02
N ALA A 5 0.20 -14.30 -3.85
CA ALA A 5 0.89 -13.02 -3.67
C ALA A 5 2.17 -13.23 -2.87
N GLU A 6 3.19 -12.47 -3.19
CA GLU A 6 4.40 -12.33 -2.38
C GLU A 6 4.55 -10.88 -1.96
N ALA A 7 5.08 -10.65 -0.77
CA ALA A 7 5.29 -9.34 -0.21
C ALA A 7 6.74 -9.12 0.19
N HIS A 8 7.36 -8.07 -0.31
CA HIS A 8 8.67 -7.59 0.13
C HIS A 8 8.50 -6.37 1.01
N TYR A 9 8.74 -6.53 2.30
CA TYR A 9 8.45 -5.53 3.33
C TYR A 9 9.35 -4.29 3.26
N THR A 10 10.54 -4.40 2.66
CA THR A 10 11.55 -3.33 2.67
C THR A 10 11.97 -3.00 1.25
N THR A 11 11.23 -2.11 0.57
CA THR A 11 11.51 -1.82 -0.85
C THR A 11 12.72 -0.91 -1.04
N LEU A 12 12.71 0.31 -0.52
CA LEU A 12 13.80 1.26 -0.75
C LEU A 12 14.02 2.21 0.43
N PHE A 13 13.08 3.09 0.72
CA PHE A 13 13.21 4.04 1.82
C PHE A 13 13.19 3.35 3.18
N HIS A 14 12.42 2.29 3.30
CA HIS A 14 12.28 1.50 4.53
C HIS A 14 13.61 0.83 4.96
N TRP A 15 14.56 0.57 4.05
CA TRP A 15 15.90 0.11 4.42
C TRP A 15 16.58 1.08 5.38
N PHE A 16 16.48 2.38 5.11
CA PHE A 16 17.05 3.40 5.99
C PHE A 16 16.34 3.42 7.34
N LEU A 17 15.02 3.28 7.35
CA LEU A 17 14.24 3.29 8.58
C LEU A 17 14.54 2.07 9.44
N GLY A 18 14.64 0.90 8.86
CA GLY A 18 14.93 -0.35 9.56
C GLY A 18 16.36 -0.40 10.13
N LEU A 19 17.34 0.17 9.42
CA LEU A 19 18.75 0.14 9.85
C LEU A 19 19.12 1.31 10.76
N PHE A 20 18.59 2.50 10.52
CA PHE A 20 19.06 3.72 11.19
C PHE A 20 17.97 4.44 11.99
N GLY A 21 16.70 4.10 11.77
CA GLY A 21 15.55 4.79 12.35
C GLY A 21 15.24 6.14 11.68
N TRP A 22 14.13 6.74 12.06
CA TRP A 22 13.61 7.96 11.44
C TRP A 22 14.54 9.17 11.54
N ARG A 23 14.99 9.50 12.75
CA ARG A 23 15.76 10.73 13.00
C ARG A 23 17.10 10.76 12.27
N PRO A 24 17.94 9.72 12.32
CA PRO A 24 19.20 9.68 11.55
C PRO A 24 18.95 9.71 10.04
N THR A 25 17.95 8.99 9.53
CA THR A 25 17.60 8.94 8.12
C THR A 25 17.24 10.33 7.59
N ILE A 26 16.31 11.03 8.24
CA ILE A 26 15.91 12.38 7.84
C ILE A 26 17.10 13.34 7.92
N SER A 27 17.88 13.29 9.01
CA SER A 27 19.06 14.13 9.19
C SER A 27 20.10 13.91 8.08
N ALA A 28 20.39 12.66 7.73
CA ALA A 28 21.33 12.31 6.67
C ALA A 28 20.85 12.80 5.30
N ALA A 29 19.56 12.58 4.97
CA ALA A 29 18.98 13.02 3.71
C ALA A 29 19.05 14.55 3.52
N MET A 30 18.92 15.31 4.61
CA MET A 30 18.94 16.77 4.57
C MET A 30 20.36 17.35 4.60
N ARG A 31 21.26 16.76 5.40
CA ARG A 31 22.62 17.31 5.60
C ARG A 31 23.63 16.80 4.58
N TYR A 32 23.42 15.59 4.07
CA TYR A 32 24.37 14.91 3.19
C TYR A 32 23.67 14.32 1.95
N PRO A 33 22.94 15.17 1.16
CA PRO A 33 22.06 14.67 0.09
C PRO A 33 22.78 13.85 -0.98
N SER A 34 24.04 14.19 -1.32
CA SER A 34 24.80 13.43 -2.30
C SER A 34 25.19 12.04 -1.80
N GLN A 35 25.62 11.93 -0.54
CA GLN A 35 25.96 10.66 0.09
C GLN A 35 24.69 9.82 0.29
N PHE A 36 23.60 10.44 0.71
CA PHE A 36 22.32 9.78 0.87
C PHE A 36 21.82 9.19 -0.46
N SER A 37 21.90 9.97 -1.55
CA SER A 37 21.52 9.51 -2.88
C SER A 37 22.34 8.28 -3.34
N LYS A 38 23.64 8.24 -3.03
CA LYS A 38 24.49 7.06 -3.31
C LYS A 38 24.02 5.83 -2.52
N GLN A 39 23.60 6.00 -1.26
CA GLN A 39 23.08 4.88 -0.46
C GLN A 39 21.68 4.44 -0.95
N VAL A 40 20.83 5.38 -1.39
CA VAL A 40 19.56 5.04 -2.05
C VAL A 40 19.81 4.11 -3.25
N GLN A 41 20.80 4.43 -4.08
CA GLN A 41 21.17 3.60 -5.22
C GLN A 41 21.62 2.19 -4.79
N ARG A 42 22.43 2.09 -3.73
CA ARG A 42 22.89 0.81 -3.18
C ARG A 42 21.75 -0.06 -2.66
N PHE A 43 20.79 0.54 -1.95
CA PHE A 43 19.60 -0.17 -1.51
C PHE A 43 18.68 -0.54 -2.67
N ALA A 44 18.61 0.29 -3.70
CA ALA A 44 17.89 -0.05 -4.92
C ALA A 44 18.52 -1.28 -5.61
N GLU A 45 19.86 -1.35 -5.70
CA GLU A 45 20.59 -2.51 -6.21
C GLU A 45 20.24 -3.79 -5.43
N LEU A 46 20.23 -3.70 -4.09
CA LEU A 46 19.85 -4.82 -3.23
C LEU A 46 18.39 -5.25 -3.48
N SER A 47 17.46 -4.30 -3.48
CA SER A 47 16.03 -4.61 -3.67
C SER A 47 15.73 -5.15 -5.07
N ARG A 48 16.51 -4.74 -6.08
CA ARG A 48 16.39 -5.31 -7.43
C ARG A 48 16.75 -6.78 -7.47
N LEU A 49 17.76 -7.24 -6.74
CA LEU A 49 18.08 -8.66 -6.65
C LEU A 49 16.89 -9.49 -6.12
N TYR A 50 16.13 -8.95 -5.16
CA TYR A 50 14.91 -9.61 -4.69
C TYR A 50 13.85 -9.67 -5.79
N THR A 51 13.58 -8.58 -6.48
CA THR A 51 12.56 -8.57 -7.54
C THR A 51 12.96 -9.41 -8.76
N GLU A 52 14.25 -9.49 -9.09
CA GLU A 52 14.77 -10.42 -10.07
C GLU A 52 14.53 -11.89 -9.67
N ALA A 53 14.80 -12.23 -8.41
CA ALA A 53 14.52 -13.56 -7.89
C ALA A 53 13.02 -13.88 -7.88
N TYR A 54 12.18 -12.96 -7.40
CA TYR A 54 10.72 -13.14 -7.38
C TYR A 54 10.13 -13.23 -8.79
N SER A 55 10.67 -12.52 -9.77
CA SER A 55 10.20 -12.61 -11.15
C SER A 55 10.36 -14.01 -11.78
N GLN A 56 11.19 -14.87 -11.19
CA GLN A 56 11.38 -16.26 -11.61
C GLN A 56 10.46 -17.26 -10.87
N VAL A 57 9.71 -16.80 -9.87
CA VAL A 57 8.81 -17.66 -9.08
C VAL A 57 7.61 -18.07 -9.94
N ARG A 58 7.49 -19.37 -10.21
CA ARG A 58 6.38 -19.90 -11.00
C ARG A 58 5.04 -19.72 -10.25
N GLY A 59 4.08 -19.12 -10.92
CA GLY A 59 2.72 -18.93 -10.38
C GLY A 59 2.57 -17.72 -9.45
N LEU A 60 3.57 -16.86 -9.34
CA LEU A 60 3.43 -15.55 -8.71
C LEU A 60 2.48 -14.69 -9.54
N GLU A 61 1.33 -14.33 -8.97
CA GLU A 61 0.28 -13.59 -9.68
C GLU A 61 0.28 -12.09 -9.33
N VAL A 62 0.86 -11.71 -8.20
CA VAL A 62 0.97 -10.30 -7.78
C VAL A 62 2.12 -10.15 -6.78
N PHE A 63 2.80 -9.02 -6.84
CA PHE A 63 3.87 -8.66 -5.90
C PHE A 63 3.49 -7.42 -5.10
N ILE A 64 3.61 -7.51 -3.77
CA ILE A 64 3.37 -6.40 -2.85
C ILE A 64 4.73 -5.81 -2.47
N SER A 65 4.93 -4.56 -2.83
CA SER A 65 6.13 -3.77 -2.52
C SER A 65 5.78 -2.83 -1.37
N HIS A 66 6.39 -2.99 -0.21
CA HIS A 66 6.09 -2.17 0.96
C HIS A 66 7.19 -1.14 1.22
N ASP A 67 6.81 0.12 1.43
CA ASP A 67 7.74 1.19 1.75
C ASP A 67 7.04 2.36 2.46
N ASP A 68 7.30 2.56 3.75
CA ASP A 68 6.67 3.63 4.54
C ASP A 68 7.34 4.97 4.24
N ILE A 69 6.70 5.73 3.38
CA ILE A 69 7.17 7.03 2.92
C ILE A 69 6.29 8.20 3.36
N CYS A 70 5.20 7.90 4.07
CA CYS A 70 4.27 8.89 4.60
C CYS A 70 4.05 8.74 6.11
N MET A 71 3.59 9.81 6.71
CA MET A 71 3.05 9.91 8.05
C MET A 71 1.55 10.18 7.97
N SER A 72 0.84 10.20 9.12
CA SER A 72 -0.61 10.47 9.17
C SER A 72 -1.03 11.80 8.55
N ASN A 73 -0.13 12.76 8.45
CA ASN A 73 -0.37 14.10 7.90
C ASN A 73 0.25 14.35 6.52
N GLY A 74 0.90 13.36 5.91
CA GLY A 74 1.49 13.47 4.59
C GLY A 74 2.86 12.84 4.43
N PRO A 75 3.48 12.97 3.25
CA PRO A 75 4.80 12.44 2.98
C PRO A 75 5.89 13.03 3.89
N VAL A 76 6.87 12.20 4.28
CA VAL A 76 8.01 12.61 5.14
C VAL A 76 8.85 13.69 4.49
N PHE A 77 9.05 13.60 3.20
CA PHE A 77 9.68 14.63 2.37
C PHE A 77 8.68 15.16 1.34
N SER A 78 9.00 16.31 0.72
CA SER A 78 8.15 16.86 -0.33
C SER A 78 8.01 15.88 -1.52
N PRO A 79 6.89 15.88 -2.26
CA PRO A 79 6.75 15.06 -3.47
C PRO A 79 7.88 15.30 -4.48
N LYS A 80 8.37 16.54 -4.60
CA LYS A 80 9.54 16.88 -5.44
C LYS A 80 10.80 16.13 -5.02
N TRP A 81 11.00 15.95 -3.71
CA TRP A 81 12.14 15.20 -3.18
C TRP A 81 12.04 13.71 -3.56
N TYR A 82 10.85 13.10 -3.41
CA TYR A 82 10.60 11.70 -3.78
C TYR A 82 10.77 11.46 -5.28
N ARG A 83 10.26 12.37 -6.12
CA ARG A 83 10.46 12.32 -7.59
C ARG A 83 11.93 12.28 -7.98
N LYS A 84 12.77 12.98 -7.23
CA LYS A 84 14.22 13.02 -7.49
C LYS A 84 14.96 11.81 -6.94
N ASN A 85 14.60 11.34 -5.73
CA ASN A 85 15.47 10.46 -4.96
C ASN A 85 14.95 9.03 -4.84
N ILE A 86 13.64 8.79 -4.88
CA ILE A 86 13.03 7.47 -4.58
C ILE A 86 12.33 6.87 -5.79
N PHE A 87 11.40 7.59 -6.42
CA PHE A 87 10.58 7.02 -7.49
C PHE A 87 11.36 6.53 -8.72
N PRO A 88 12.50 7.10 -9.12
CA PRO A 88 13.36 6.47 -10.14
C PRO A 88 13.88 5.10 -9.73
N GLY A 89 14.17 4.93 -8.42
CA GLY A 89 14.55 3.64 -7.85
C GLY A 89 13.42 2.61 -7.91
N TYR A 90 12.18 3.00 -7.58
CA TYR A 90 11.03 2.11 -7.69
C TYR A 90 10.85 1.57 -9.12
N ARG A 91 10.90 2.43 -10.12
CA ARG A 91 10.78 2.01 -11.53
C ARG A 91 11.81 0.95 -11.87
N TRP A 92 13.05 1.17 -11.48
CA TRP A 92 14.15 0.24 -11.73
C TRP A 92 14.03 -1.06 -10.94
N ILE A 93 13.64 -1.00 -9.66
CA ILE A 93 13.40 -2.17 -8.81
C ILE A 93 12.29 -3.06 -9.38
N TRP A 94 11.19 -2.47 -9.85
CA TRP A 94 10.02 -3.21 -10.30
C TRP A 94 10.12 -3.72 -11.76
N GLU A 95 11.07 -3.24 -12.54
CA GLU A 95 11.25 -3.61 -13.95
C GLU A 95 11.25 -5.14 -14.20
N PRO A 96 11.99 -6.00 -13.43
CA PRO A 96 11.98 -7.44 -13.66
C PRO A 96 10.61 -8.10 -13.49
N LEU A 97 9.80 -7.57 -12.58
CA LEU A 97 8.42 -8.03 -12.36
C LEU A 97 7.52 -7.59 -13.53
N LYS A 98 7.69 -6.35 -13.98
CA LYS A 98 6.91 -5.78 -15.08
C LYS A 98 7.20 -6.48 -16.41
N GLU A 99 8.43 -6.89 -16.67
CA GLU A 99 8.82 -7.70 -17.83
C GLU A 99 8.14 -9.08 -17.85
N LYS A 100 7.74 -9.59 -16.68
CA LYS A 100 6.99 -10.84 -16.52
C LYS A 100 5.47 -10.62 -16.35
N GLU A 101 4.99 -9.40 -16.60
CA GLU A 101 3.60 -9.02 -16.46
C GLU A 101 3.04 -9.28 -15.04
N ILE A 102 3.91 -9.32 -14.03
CA ILE A 102 3.52 -9.47 -12.62
C ILE A 102 3.10 -8.08 -12.10
N PRO A 103 1.83 -7.88 -11.72
CA PRO A 103 1.37 -6.62 -11.17
C PRO A 103 2.08 -6.29 -9.85
N VAL A 104 2.48 -5.03 -9.70
CA VAL A 104 3.13 -4.52 -8.50
C VAL A 104 2.18 -3.60 -7.74
N ILE A 105 1.94 -3.92 -6.48
CA ILE A 105 1.11 -3.12 -5.59
C ILE A 105 2.00 -2.48 -4.54
N LEU A 106 2.02 -1.15 -4.48
CA LEU A 106 2.72 -0.48 -3.37
C LEU A 106 1.83 -0.49 -2.12
N CYS A 107 2.43 -0.83 -1.00
CA CYS A 107 1.86 -0.66 0.33
C CYS A 107 2.64 0.45 1.05
N SER A 108 1.95 1.46 1.55
CA SER A 108 2.53 2.49 2.40
C SER A 108 1.49 3.00 3.37
N ASP A 109 1.89 3.12 4.62
CA ASP A 109 1.06 3.70 5.67
C ASP A 109 0.94 5.23 5.52
N GLY A 110 -0.07 5.80 6.15
CA GLY A 110 -0.26 7.24 6.28
C GLY A 110 -1.01 7.92 5.13
N GLN A 111 -0.86 9.24 5.06
CA GLN A 111 -1.55 10.10 4.09
C GLN A 111 -0.77 10.17 2.77
N VAL A 112 -1.07 9.26 1.86
CA VAL A 112 -0.35 9.11 0.58
C VAL A 112 -0.89 9.96 -0.58
N THR A 113 -2.02 10.65 -0.40
CA THR A 113 -2.68 11.44 -1.46
C THR A 113 -1.72 12.31 -2.28
N PRO A 114 -0.73 13.04 -1.68
CA PRO A 114 0.14 13.93 -2.45
C PRO A 114 1.11 13.23 -3.40
N ILE A 115 1.27 11.90 -3.29
CA ILE A 115 2.28 11.12 -4.04
C ILE A 115 1.70 9.95 -4.85
N VAL A 116 0.41 9.67 -4.72
CA VAL A 116 -0.22 8.52 -5.40
C VAL A 116 0.02 8.54 -6.92
N ASP A 117 -0.15 9.69 -7.55
CA ASP A 117 0.04 9.83 -8.99
C ASP A 117 1.48 9.55 -9.41
N ASP A 118 2.45 9.98 -8.59
CA ASP A 118 3.86 9.74 -8.83
C ASP A 118 4.22 8.25 -8.70
N VAL A 119 3.63 7.57 -7.71
CA VAL A 119 3.82 6.13 -7.50
C VAL A 119 3.27 5.34 -8.68
N PHE A 120 2.08 5.66 -9.17
CA PHE A 120 1.53 5.03 -10.36
C PHE A 120 2.35 5.35 -11.61
N SER A 121 2.88 6.56 -11.73
CA SER A 121 3.80 6.94 -12.80
C SER A 121 5.15 6.22 -12.71
N ALA A 122 5.57 5.81 -11.52
CA ALA A 122 6.75 4.98 -11.32
C ALA A 122 6.54 3.51 -11.70
N GLY A 123 5.31 3.07 -11.97
CA GLY A 123 5.00 1.73 -12.49
C GLY A 123 4.16 0.84 -11.59
N ALA A 124 3.68 1.34 -10.43
CA ALA A 124 2.76 0.57 -9.61
C ALA A 124 1.42 0.33 -10.34
N ASP A 125 0.88 -0.87 -10.20
CA ASP A 125 -0.42 -1.28 -10.74
C ASP A 125 -1.53 -1.13 -9.70
N GLY A 126 -1.17 -1.00 -8.43
CA GLY A 126 -2.10 -0.83 -7.32
C GLY A 126 -1.49 -0.18 -6.10
N PHE A 127 -2.35 0.08 -5.14
CA PHE A 127 -1.98 0.68 -3.86
C PHE A 127 -2.76 0.04 -2.70
N ILE A 128 -2.05 -0.31 -1.62
CA ILE A 128 -2.64 -0.63 -0.32
C ILE A 128 -2.51 0.63 0.54
N PHE A 129 -3.62 1.15 1.03
CA PHE A 129 -3.64 2.43 1.72
C PHE A 129 -4.59 2.44 2.93
N GLU A 130 -4.27 3.32 3.87
CA GLU A 130 -4.97 3.50 5.12
C GLU A 130 -6.11 4.53 5.03
N PRO A 131 -7.00 4.58 6.06
CA PRO A 131 -8.13 5.51 6.12
C PRO A 131 -7.75 6.99 6.36
N TYR A 132 -6.46 7.33 6.29
CA TYR A 132 -6.00 8.71 6.15
C TYR A 132 -6.27 9.28 4.75
N VAL A 133 -6.50 8.41 3.77
CA VAL A 133 -6.83 8.77 2.39
C VAL A 133 -8.35 8.71 2.22
N ASP A 134 -8.93 9.72 1.60
CA ASP A 134 -10.34 9.68 1.22
C ASP A 134 -10.57 8.62 0.16
N LEU A 135 -11.43 7.65 0.48
CA LEU A 135 -11.71 6.52 -0.41
C LEU A 135 -12.43 6.96 -1.69
N GLN A 136 -13.37 7.93 -1.57
CA GLN A 136 -14.08 8.44 -2.74
C GLN A 136 -13.11 9.15 -3.69
N TRP A 137 -12.18 9.97 -3.17
CA TRP A 137 -11.15 10.61 -3.97
C TRP A 137 -10.27 9.60 -4.73
N MET A 138 -9.88 8.50 -4.09
CA MET A 138 -9.11 7.43 -4.76
C MET A 138 -9.92 6.79 -5.88
N VAL A 139 -11.18 6.53 -5.65
CA VAL A 139 -12.10 5.94 -6.63
C VAL A 139 -12.32 6.86 -7.83
N ASP A 140 -12.63 8.13 -7.60
CA ASP A 140 -12.89 9.09 -8.67
C ASP A 140 -11.69 9.24 -9.62
N ARG A 141 -10.50 9.10 -9.09
CA ARG A 141 -9.27 9.29 -9.85
C ARG A 141 -8.75 7.99 -10.48
N TRP A 142 -8.78 6.89 -9.75
CA TRP A 142 -8.10 5.64 -10.09
C TRP A 142 -8.99 4.40 -10.12
N GLY A 143 -10.26 4.52 -9.72
CA GLY A 143 -11.22 3.41 -9.72
C GLY A 143 -11.34 2.76 -11.10
N GLY A 144 -11.27 1.43 -11.16
CA GLY A 144 -11.31 0.66 -12.38
C GLY A 144 -10.07 0.77 -13.29
N LYS A 145 -9.12 1.68 -12.98
CA LYS A 145 -7.86 1.85 -13.73
C LYS A 145 -6.68 1.22 -13.01
N LYS A 146 -6.74 1.15 -11.69
CA LYS A 146 -5.70 0.63 -10.80
C LYS A 146 -6.31 -0.29 -9.76
N ILE A 147 -5.49 -1.19 -9.22
CA ILE A 147 -5.89 -2.05 -8.10
C ILE A 147 -5.88 -1.20 -6.83
N LEU A 148 -7.02 -1.14 -6.14
CA LEU A 148 -7.18 -0.40 -4.90
C LEU A 148 -7.48 -1.38 -3.76
N ILE A 149 -6.64 -1.36 -2.72
CA ILE A 149 -6.77 -2.25 -1.55
C ILE A 149 -6.85 -1.38 -0.29
N GLY A 150 -7.96 -1.45 0.38
CA GLY A 150 -8.21 -0.65 1.59
C GLY A 150 -9.69 -0.34 1.72
N ASN A 151 -10.09 0.59 2.55
CA ASN A 151 -9.37 1.28 3.61
C ASN A 151 -10.26 1.38 4.85
N ALA A 152 -10.79 0.19 5.28
CA ALA A 152 -11.62 0.17 6.48
C ALA A 152 -10.82 0.65 7.70
N ASP A 153 -11.43 1.54 8.48
CA ASP A 153 -10.78 2.20 9.59
C ASP A 153 -10.68 1.28 10.82
N THR A 154 -9.48 0.80 11.09
CA THR A 154 -9.20 -0.05 12.26
C THR A 154 -9.46 0.66 13.60
N ARG A 155 -9.46 1.99 13.64
CA ARG A 155 -9.81 2.76 14.84
C ARG A 155 -11.29 2.61 15.19
N ILE A 156 -12.16 2.54 14.17
CA ILE A 156 -13.59 2.23 14.35
C ILE A 156 -13.77 0.80 14.82
N LEU A 157 -13.03 -0.14 14.23
CA LEU A 157 -13.10 -1.55 14.64
C LEU A 157 -12.61 -1.73 16.08
N THR A 158 -11.62 -0.98 16.50
CA THR A 158 -11.01 -1.10 17.85
C THR A 158 -11.81 -0.37 18.93
N GLY A 159 -12.21 0.86 18.66
CA GLY A 159 -12.81 1.74 19.68
C GLY A 159 -14.32 1.94 19.52
N GLY A 160 -14.90 1.50 18.42
CA GLY A 160 -16.33 1.62 18.13
C GLY A 160 -17.16 0.43 18.63
N THR A 161 -18.40 0.39 18.19
CA THR A 161 -19.38 -0.67 18.48
C THR A 161 -19.42 -1.70 17.32
N PRO A 162 -20.04 -2.90 17.55
CA PRO A 162 -20.28 -3.86 16.46
C PRO A 162 -21.08 -3.28 15.29
N ARG A 163 -22.01 -2.36 15.59
CA ARG A 163 -22.81 -1.67 14.57
C ARG A 163 -21.93 -0.74 13.71
N GLU A 164 -21.07 0.05 14.32
CA GLU A 164 -20.15 0.95 13.61
C GLU A 164 -19.13 0.17 12.78
N SER A 165 -18.65 -0.96 13.30
CA SER A 165 -17.76 -1.87 12.56
C SER A 165 -18.45 -2.45 11.31
N ALA A 166 -19.73 -2.84 11.42
CA ALA A 166 -20.53 -3.27 10.27
C ALA A 166 -20.73 -2.13 9.25
N GLN A 167 -21.05 -0.93 9.72
CA GLN A 167 -21.25 0.26 8.87
C GLN A 167 -19.96 0.64 8.13
N GLU A 168 -18.80 0.42 8.71
CA GLU A 168 -17.51 0.68 8.07
C GLU A 168 -17.26 -0.25 6.87
N ALA A 169 -17.59 -1.53 7.00
CA ALA A 169 -17.59 -2.45 5.86
C ALA A 169 -18.58 -2.02 4.77
N GLU A 170 -19.79 -1.63 5.17
CA GLU A 170 -20.81 -1.12 4.25
C GLU A 170 -20.36 0.16 3.53
N ARG A 171 -19.71 1.09 4.22
CA ARG A 171 -19.13 2.30 3.64
C ARG A 171 -18.18 1.97 2.49
N CYS A 172 -17.20 1.12 2.76
CA CYS A 172 -16.20 0.74 1.77
C CYS A 172 -16.84 0.04 0.55
N ILE A 173 -17.73 -0.90 0.78
CA ILE A 173 -18.40 -1.64 -0.32
C ILE A 173 -19.36 -0.76 -1.11
N ARG A 174 -20.06 0.17 -0.47
CA ARG A 174 -20.94 1.13 -1.19
C ARG A 174 -20.14 2.00 -2.15
N ILE A 175 -18.95 2.45 -1.73
CA ILE A 175 -18.11 3.32 -2.56
C ILE A 175 -17.41 2.53 -3.68
N CYS A 176 -16.87 1.36 -3.37
CA CYS A 176 -15.94 0.65 -4.25
C CYS A 176 -16.43 -0.70 -4.77
N GLY A 177 -17.44 -1.30 -4.15
CA GLY A 177 -17.79 -2.69 -4.40
C GLY A 177 -18.23 -3.03 -5.83
N HIS A 178 -18.60 -2.04 -6.62
CA HIS A 178 -18.96 -2.17 -8.03
C HIS A 178 -17.74 -2.08 -8.97
N LEU A 179 -16.57 -1.76 -8.45
CA LEU A 179 -15.36 -1.53 -9.26
C LEU A 179 -14.54 -2.80 -9.42
N PRO A 180 -14.07 -3.12 -10.63
CA PRO A 180 -13.05 -4.15 -10.81
C PRO A 180 -11.73 -3.70 -10.16
N GLY A 181 -11.00 -4.67 -9.59
CA GLY A 181 -9.70 -4.40 -8.98
C GLY A 181 -9.77 -3.75 -7.58
N TYR A 182 -10.95 -3.66 -6.97
CA TYR A 182 -11.06 -3.26 -5.57
C TYR A 182 -11.04 -4.47 -4.63
N PHE A 183 -10.24 -4.38 -3.57
CA PHE A 183 -10.19 -5.35 -2.49
C PHE A 183 -10.42 -4.64 -1.16
N LEU A 184 -11.50 -5.02 -0.46
CA LEU A 184 -11.75 -4.51 0.88
C LEU A 184 -10.71 -5.07 1.85
N ASN A 185 -9.96 -4.17 2.45
CA ASN A 185 -8.97 -4.46 3.48
C ASN A 185 -9.15 -3.46 4.63
N ALA A 186 -8.86 -3.88 5.84
CA ALA A 186 -8.60 -2.94 6.94
C ALA A 186 -7.27 -2.26 6.65
N GLY A 187 -7.27 -0.95 6.51
CA GLY A 187 -6.06 -0.20 6.17
C GLY A 187 -4.93 -0.44 7.18
N GLY A 188 -3.98 -1.28 6.84
CA GLY A 188 -2.94 -1.76 7.72
C GLY A 188 -3.24 -3.12 8.36
N GLN A 189 -2.62 -3.42 9.48
CA GLN A 189 -2.84 -4.66 10.23
C GLN A 189 -4.10 -4.57 11.08
N LEU A 190 -4.79 -5.70 11.26
CA LEU A 190 -5.84 -5.83 12.26
C LEU A 190 -5.21 -5.91 13.66
N PRO A 191 -5.36 -4.89 14.51
CA PRO A 191 -4.81 -4.92 15.86
C PRO A 191 -5.44 -6.05 16.69
N HIS A 192 -4.63 -6.72 17.51
CA HIS A 192 -5.11 -7.74 18.44
C HIS A 192 -6.06 -7.19 19.53
N THR A 193 -6.13 -5.86 19.65
CA THR A 193 -7.00 -5.13 20.58
C THR A 193 -8.43 -4.95 20.07
N ILE A 194 -8.74 -5.35 18.83
CA ILE A 194 -10.12 -5.28 18.32
C ILE A 194 -11.02 -6.25 19.12
N PRO A 195 -12.11 -5.75 19.72
CA PRO A 195 -13.09 -6.63 20.37
C PRO A 195 -13.65 -7.66 19.41
N TRP A 196 -13.80 -8.90 19.88
CA TRP A 196 -14.29 -9.99 19.04
C TRP A 196 -15.63 -9.68 18.36
N GLU A 197 -16.54 -9.05 19.09
CA GLU A 197 -17.87 -8.68 18.61
C GLU A 197 -17.80 -7.70 17.43
N ASN A 198 -16.86 -6.73 17.50
CA ASN A 198 -16.61 -5.76 16.45
C ASN A 198 -16.04 -6.44 15.20
N LEU A 199 -15.01 -7.27 15.39
CA LEU A 199 -14.40 -8.04 14.30
C LEU A 199 -15.40 -8.96 13.64
N LYS A 200 -16.22 -9.67 14.44
CA LYS A 200 -17.26 -10.56 13.95
C LYS A 200 -18.31 -9.81 13.13
N ALA A 201 -18.80 -8.66 13.62
CA ALA A 201 -19.76 -7.82 12.90
C ALA A 201 -19.21 -7.33 11.56
N TYR A 202 -17.96 -6.88 11.52
CA TYR A 202 -17.26 -6.49 10.31
C TYR A 202 -17.17 -7.65 9.30
N LEU A 203 -16.66 -8.82 9.73
CA LEU A 203 -16.47 -9.98 8.86
C LEU A 203 -17.78 -10.57 8.34
N ASP A 204 -18.83 -10.64 9.18
CA ASP A 204 -20.14 -11.14 8.77
C ASP A 204 -20.79 -10.20 7.75
N THR A 205 -20.60 -8.88 7.90
CA THR A 205 -21.06 -7.89 6.92
C THR A 205 -20.31 -8.04 5.59
N CYS A 206 -19.00 -8.19 5.62
CA CYS A 206 -18.20 -8.46 4.41
C CYS A 206 -18.70 -9.73 3.67
N LYS A 207 -18.94 -10.82 4.39
CA LYS A 207 -19.47 -12.07 3.81
C LYS A 207 -20.85 -11.88 3.19
N LYS A 208 -21.75 -11.16 3.87
CA LYS A 208 -23.11 -10.87 3.38
C LYS A 208 -23.06 -10.07 2.08
N LEU A 209 -22.28 -8.97 2.05
CA LEU A 209 -22.17 -8.09 0.90
C LEU A 209 -21.54 -8.78 -0.31
N ARG A 210 -20.48 -9.59 -0.10
CA ARG A 210 -19.87 -10.40 -1.16
C ARG A 210 -20.88 -11.37 -1.81
N ARG A 211 -21.72 -12.01 -0.99
CA ARG A 211 -22.76 -12.94 -1.50
C ARG A 211 -23.84 -12.21 -2.29
N ALA A 212 -24.19 -11.00 -1.91
CA ALA A 212 -25.16 -10.18 -2.65
C ALA A 212 -24.63 -9.79 -4.03
N GLN A 213 -23.37 -9.37 -4.11
CA GLN A 213 -22.71 -9.02 -5.39
C GLN A 213 -22.55 -10.23 -6.33
N ALA A 214 -22.28 -11.41 -5.82
CA ALA A 214 -22.13 -12.61 -6.64
C ALA A 214 -23.47 -13.11 -7.24
N ARG A 215 -24.63 -12.55 -6.83
CA ARG A 215 -25.96 -12.89 -7.31
C ARG A 215 -26.60 -11.83 -8.21
N ALA A 216 -25.98 -10.66 -8.30
CA ALA A 216 -26.39 -9.56 -9.18
C ALA A 216 -25.63 -9.62 -10.52
#